data_df2e1793547350549088a264f9111cc0
#
_entry.id   df2e1793547350549088a264f9111cc0
#
_cell.length_a   1.000
_cell.length_b   1.000
_cell.length_c   1.000
_cell.angle_alpha   90.00
_cell.angle_beta   90.00
_cell.angle_gamma   90.00
#
_symmetry.space_group_name_H-M   'P 1'
#
loop_
_entity.id
_entity.type
_entity.pdbx_description
1 polymer ?
#
loop_
_entity_poly.entity_id
_entity_poly.type
_entity_poly.pdbx_seq_one_letter_code
_entity_poly.pdbx_strand_id
1 'polypeptide(L)'
;GCMPLMDNGHYHPTEVVSDKIPALLCFFPEIALHITRGVRWDSDHVVLYDDETKEMAKEIVRCDALDRVYMALDYFDASINRVAAWAVGIRSWERALLTALCTPSEMLKKLQDENKLTELMVRHEEVRMLPWGDIWDEYCTRCGAPKDGEWFGEVEKYEKDVLLKR
;
A
#
# COMPACT_ATOMS: atom_id res chain seq x y z
N GLY A 1 -26.14 -6.30 -8.95
CA GLY A 1 -25.49 -5.01 -9.03
C GLY A 1 -24.04 -5.16 -9.47
N CYS A 2 -23.41 -4.07 -9.91
CA CYS A 2 -21.99 -4.04 -10.23
C CYS A 2 -21.28 -3.29 -9.11
N MET A 3 -20.09 -3.75 -8.73
CA MET A 3 -19.19 -3.02 -7.85
C MET A 3 -18.21 -2.21 -8.71
N PRO A 4 -17.95 -0.93 -8.39
CA PRO A 4 -16.96 -0.16 -9.13
C PRO A 4 -15.56 -0.70 -8.85
N LEU A 5 -14.74 -0.78 -9.90
CA LEU A 5 -13.33 -1.08 -9.81
C LEU A 5 -12.55 0.21 -10.10
N MET A 6 -11.68 0.59 -9.20
CA MET A 6 -10.70 1.65 -9.41
C MET A 6 -9.32 1.03 -9.59
N ASP A 7 -8.67 1.39 -10.69
CA ASP A 7 -7.28 1.01 -10.96
C ASP A 7 -6.42 2.27 -10.87
N ASN A 8 -5.45 2.30 -9.96
CA ASN A 8 -4.66 3.50 -9.73
C ASN A 8 -3.59 3.78 -10.80
N GLY A 9 -3.31 2.82 -11.68
CA GLY A 9 -2.43 3.02 -12.85
C GLY A 9 -3.08 3.72 -14.03
N HIS A 10 -4.42 3.78 -14.07
CA HIS A 10 -5.19 4.32 -15.21
C HIS A 10 -5.45 5.83 -15.12
N TYR A 11 -4.89 6.51 -14.15
CA TYR A 11 -5.02 7.95 -13.97
C TYR A 11 -3.80 8.70 -14.50
N HIS A 12 -3.98 9.98 -14.75
CA HIS A 12 -2.85 10.83 -15.11
C HIS A 12 -1.84 10.89 -13.95
N PRO A 13 -0.52 10.84 -14.20
CA PRO A 13 0.51 10.78 -13.15
C PRO A 13 0.52 11.95 -12.16
N THR A 14 -0.18 13.05 -12.48
CA THR A 14 -0.34 14.20 -11.59
C THR A 14 -1.61 14.16 -10.75
N GLU A 15 -2.45 13.14 -10.92
CA GLU A 15 -3.65 12.99 -10.10
C GLU A 15 -3.31 12.29 -8.77
N VAL A 16 -3.94 12.78 -7.70
CA VAL A 16 -3.91 12.14 -6.38
C VAL A 16 -5.00 11.08 -6.35
N VAL A 17 -4.62 9.82 -6.51
CA VAL A 17 -5.60 8.72 -6.64
C VAL A 17 -6.16 8.33 -5.28
N SER A 18 -5.39 8.44 -4.21
CA SER A 18 -5.83 8.19 -2.84
C SER A 18 -7.08 8.99 -2.46
N ASP A 19 -7.21 10.24 -2.92
CA ASP A 19 -8.40 11.08 -2.69
C ASP A 19 -9.69 10.51 -3.31
N LYS A 20 -9.58 9.64 -4.30
CA LYS A 20 -10.73 9.03 -4.97
C LYS A 20 -11.37 7.90 -4.15
N ILE A 21 -10.63 7.29 -3.26
CA ILE A 21 -11.12 6.19 -2.41
C ILE A 21 -12.27 6.66 -1.52
N PRO A 22 -12.11 7.69 -0.66
CA PRO A 22 -13.22 8.18 0.16
C PRO A 22 -14.37 8.74 -0.69
N ALA A 23 -14.08 9.35 -1.82
CA ALA A 23 -15.11 9.85 -2.73
C ALA A 23 -15.99 8.71 -3.27
N LEU A 24 -15.41 7.61 -3.72
CA LEU A 24 -16.17 6.44 -4.19
C LEU A 24 -16.98 5.79 -3.06
N LEU A 25 -16.41 5.68 -1.86
CA LEU A 25 -17.09 5.11 -0.70
C LEU A 25 -18.29 5.92 -0.20
N CYS A 26 -18.41 7.20 -0.62
CA CYS A 26 -19.64 7.98 -0.41
C CYS A 26 -20.82 7.52 -1.25
N PHE A 27 -20.58 6.91 -2.41
CA PHE A 27 -21.60 6.51 -3.37
C PHE A 27 -21.84 5.00 -3.44
N PHE A 28 -20.83 4.21 -3.05
CA PHE A 28 -20.86 2.77 -3.15
C PHE A 28 -20.56 2.13 -1.78
N PRO A 29 -21.34 1.11 -1.38
CA PRO A 29 -21.09 0.41 -0.11
C PRO A 29 -19.76 -0.34 -0.12
N GLU A 30 -19.34 -0.82 -1.29
CA GLU A 30 -18.12 -1.58 -1.52
C GLU A 30 -17.46 -1.16 -2.82
N ILE A 31 -16.13 -1.23 -2.88
CA ILE A 31 -15.34 -0.97 -4.08
C ILE A 31 -14.26 -2.04 -4.25
N ALA A 32 -13.85 -2.27 -5.49
CA ALA A 32 -12.63 -3.00 -5.80
C ALA A 32 -11.50 -2.01 -6.15
N LEU A 33 -10.29 -2.36 -5.77
CA LEU A 33 -9.10 -1.56 -6.02
C LEU A 33 -8.01 -2.43 -6.61
N HIS A 34 -7.60 -2.12 -7.83
CA HIS A 34 -6.34 -2.58 -8.38
C HIS A 34 -5.22 -1.66 -7.90
N ILE A 35 -4.21 -2.25 -7.28
CA ILE A 35 -3.07 -1.56 -6.70
C ILE A 35 -1.88 -1.81 -7.61
N THR A 36 -1.43 -0.77 -8.22
CA THR A 36 -0.27 -0.73 -9.10
C THR A 36 0.54 0.55 -8.82
N ARG A 37 1.62 0.77 -9.52
CA ARG A 37 2.35 2.04 -9.49
C ARG A 37 2.32 2.67 -10.87
N GLY A 38 1.53 3.70 -11.03
CA GLY A 38 1.50 4.51 -12.24
C GLY A 38 2.78 5.35 -12.36
N VAL A 39 3.52 5.16 -13.45
CA VAL A 39 4.71 5.97 -13.79
C VAL A 39 4.38 6.94 -14.91
N ARG A 40 3.48 6.52 -15.77
CA ARG A 40 2.92 7.29 -16.88
C ARG A 40 1.42 7.03 -16.90
N TRP A 41 0.71 7.76 -17.73
CA TRP A 41 -0.69 7.46 -17.96
C TRP A 41 -0.86 6.02 -18.45
N ASP A 42 -1.82 5.32 -17.86
CA ASP A 42 -2.17 3.94 -18.23
C ASP A 42 -0.95 3.00 -18.21
N SER A 43 -0.28 2.99 -17.06
CA SER A 43 0.90 2.15 -16.87
C SER A 43 0.91 1.47 -15.51
N ASP A 44 1.10 0.15 -15.53
CA ASP A 44 1.04 -0.71 -14.37
C ASP A 44 2.42 -1.26 -14.04
N HIS A 45 3.00 -0.76 -12.98
CA HIS A 45 4.32 -1.17 -12.50
C HIS A 45 4.25 -1.76 -11.09
N VAL A 46 5.33 -2.44 -10.71
CA VAL A 46 5.46 -3.03 -9.37
C VAL A 46 5.21 -1.99 -8.29
N VAL A 47 4.32 -2.31 -7.38
CA VAL A 47 4.00 -1.48 -6.22
C VAL A 47 5.23 -1.33 -5.35
N LEU A 48 5.57 -0.10 -5.02
CA LEU A 48 6.64 0.27 -4.11
C LEU A 48 6.06 0.92 -2.85
N TYR A 49 6.85 0.97 -1.80
CA TYR A 49 6.49 1.63 -0.55
C TYR A 49 6.73 3.15 -0.66
N ASP A 50 6.02 3.78 -1.59
CA ASP A 50 6.06 5.22 -1.86
C ASP A 50 4.95 5.98 -1.14
N ASP A 51 4.88 7.29 -1.34
CA ASP A 51 3.94 8.12 -0.61
C ASP A 51 2.50 7.89 -1.05
N GLU A 52 2.24 7.70 -2.35
CA GLU A 52 0.88 7.44 -2.82
C GLU A 52 0.35 6.09 -2.33
N THR A 53 1.18 5.04 -2.35
CA THR A 53 0.83 3.73 -1.79
C THR A 53 0.46 3.83 -0.31
N LYS A 54 1.22 4.61 0.47
CA LYS A 54 0.92 4.87 1.88
C LYS A 54 -0.36 5.66 2.07
N GLU A 55 -0.62 6.68 1.25
CA GLU A 55 -1.85 7.48 1.37
C GLU A 55 -3.09 6.68 0.97
N MET A 56 -3.04 5.85 -0.07
CA MET A 56 -4.15 4.93 -0.39
C MET A 56 -4.50 4.02 0.79
N ALA A 57 -3.49 3.41 1.41
CA ALA A 57 -3.70 2.58 2.60
C ALA A 57 -4.30 3.36 3.77
N LYS A 58 -3.83 4.59 4.00
CA LYS A 58 -4.37 5.48 5.04
C LYS A 58 -5.82 5.86 4.77
N GLU A 59 -6.20 6.17 3.52
CA GLU A 59 -7.60 6.50 3.21
C GLU A 59 -8.54 5.32 3.46
N ILE A 60 -8.14 4.09 3.13
CA ILE A 60 -8.92 2.89 3.43
C ILE A 60 -9.13 2.74 4.94
N VAL A 61 -8.07 2.92 5.74
CA VAL A 61 -8.15 2.81 7.21
C VAL A 61 -8.95 3.96 7.83
N ARG A 62 -8.75 5.21 7.36
CA ARG A 62 -9.50 6.39 7.83
C ARG A 62 -11.00 6.29 7.58
N CYS A 63 -11.38 5.63 6.48
CA CYS A 63 -12.77 5.39 6.10
C CYS A 63 -13.39 4.19 6.81
N ASP A 64 -12.64 3.49 7.69
CA ASP A 64 -13.08 2.23 8.29
C ASP A 64 -13.62 1.25 7.23
N ALA A 65 -12.82 1.06 6.16
CA ALA A 65 -13.25 0.41 4.94
C ALA A 65 -12.44 -0.86 4.58
N LEU A 66 -11.70 -1.43 5.53
CA LEU A 66 -10.92 -2.65 5.28
C LEU A 66 -11.76 -3.85 4.85
N ASP A 67 -13.01 -3.92 5.31
CA ASP A 67 -13.98 -4.95 4.96
C ASP A 67 -14.83 -4.60 3.71
N ARG A 68 -14.68 -3.39 3.17
CA ARG A 68 -15.46 -2.85 2.04
C ARG A 68 -14.63 -2.54 0.81
N VAL A 69 -13.31 -2.67 0.90
CA VAL A 69 -12.40 -2.44 -0.22
C VAL A 69 -11.70 -3.76 -0.57
N TYR A 70 -12.04 -4.31 -1.72
CA TYR A 70 -11.44 -5.53 -2.25
C TYR A 70 -10.16 -5.18 -3.00
N MET A 71 -9.03 -5.47 -2.38
CA MET A 71 -7.70 -5.06 -2.86
C MET A 71 -7.03 -6.19 -3.64
N ALA A 72 -6.54 -5.87 -4.83
CA ALA A 72 -5.76 -6.78 -5.65
C ALA A 72 -4.53 -6.05 -6.21
N LEU A 73 -3.39 -6.75 -6.27
CA LEU A 73 -2.23 -6.25 -6.99
C LEU A 73 -2.42 -6.53 -8.48
N ASP A 74 -2.28 -5.50 -9.31
CA ASP A 74 -2.38 -5.62 -10.75
C ASP A 74 -1.23 -4.87 -11.43
N TYR A 75 -0.24 -5.61 -11.88
CA TYR A 75 0.88 -5.08 -12.64
C TYR A 75 1.63 -6.18 -13.38
N PHE A 76 2.29 -5.78 -14.44
CA PHE A 76 3.13 -6.63 -15.25
C PHE A 76 4.43 -5.91 -15.60
N ASP A 77 5.56 -6.55 -15.29
CA ASP A 77 6.87 -6.11 -15.72
C ASP A 77 7.66 -7.32 -16.25
N ALA A 78 7.92 -7.30 -17.57
CA ALA A 78 8.61 -8.39 -18.24
C ALA A 78 10.14 -8.34 -18.08
N SER A 79 10.68 -7.24 -17.56
CA SER A 79 12.12 -7.02 -17.41
C SER A 79 12.71 -7.63 -16.14
N ILE A 80 11.86 -8.06 -15.22
CA ILE A 80 12.26 -8.57 -13.91
C ILE A 80 11.60 -9.92 -13.58
N ASN A 81 12.16 -10.62 -12.60
CA ASN A 81 11.58 -11.85 -12.11
C ASN A 81 10.17 -11.59 -11.54
N ARG A 82 9.17 -12.28 -12.10
CA ARG A 82 7.76 -12.10 -11.73
C ARG A 82 7.48 -12.43 -10.26
N VAL A 83 8.10 -13.47 -9.72
CA VAL A 83 7.91 -13.88 -8.33
C VAL A 83 8.49 -12.81 -7.39
N ALA A 84 9.67 -12.28 -7.71
CA ALA A 84 10.26 -11.15 -6.98
C ALA A 84 9.36 -9.92 -7.05
N ALA A 85 8.80 -9.60 -8.22
CA ALA A 85 7.89 -8.47 -8.40
C ALA A 85 6.64 -8.60 -7.51
N TRP A 86 6.02 -9.78 -7.48
CA TRP A 86 4.88 -10.05 -6.60
C TRP A 86 5.25 -9.93 -5.12
N ALA A 87 6.37 -10.52 -4.71
CA ALA A 87 6.81 -10.42 -3.31
C ALA A 87 7.06 -8.98 -2.88
N VAL A 88 7.72 -8.17 -3.72
CA VAL A 88 7.94 -6.74 -3.46
C VAL A 88 6.61 -6.00 -3.33
N GLY A 89 5.69 -6.19 -4.27
CA GLY A 89 4.40 -5.50 -4.27
C GLY A 89 3.53 -5.86 -3.08
N ILE A 90 3.40 -7.16 -2.76
CA ILE A 90 2.65 -7.62 -1.58
C ILE A 90 3.25 -7.00 -0.31
N ARG A 91 4.55 -7.12 -0.10
CA ARG A 91 5.23 -6.57 1.09
C ARG A 91 5.11 -5.06 1.18
N SER A 92 5.19 -4.34 0.07
CA SER A 92 5.01 -2.88 0.03
C SER A 92 3.60 -2.47 0.44
N TRP A 93 2.59 -3.17 -0.09
CA TRP A 93 1.20 -2.89 0.23
C TRP A 93 0.85 -3.24 1.69
N GLU A 94 1.23 -4.42 2.16
CA GLU A 94 1.01 -4.83 3.56
C GLU A 94 1.72 -3.89 4.55
N ARG A 95 2.94 -3.44 4.23
CA ARG A 95 3.66 -2.45 5.03
C ARG A 95 2.93 -1.10 5.05
N ALA A 96 2.34 -0.68 3.94
CA ALA A 96 1.54 0.54 3.89
C ALA A 96 0.27 0.41 4.76
N LEU A 97 -0.43 -0.72 4.69
CA LEU A 97 -1.59 -1.00 5.57
C LEU A 97 -1.19 -1.05 7.04
N LEU A 98 -0.08 -1.71 7.38
CA LEU A 98 0.44 -1.75 8.75
C LEU A 98 0.75 -0.34 9.26
N THR A 99 1.40 0.48 8.43
CA THR A 99 1.69 1.88 8.76
C THR A 99 0.40 2.67 9.00
N ALA A 100 -0.60 2.49 8.16
CA ALA A 100 -1.90 3.14 8.29
C ALA A 100 -2.61 2.73 9.59
N LEU A 101 -2.64 1.43 9.90
CA LEU A 101 -3.25 0.89 11.11
C LEU A 101 -2.54 1.32 12.40
N CYS A 102 -1.23 1.49 12.37
CA CYS A 102 -0.46 1.98 13.51
C CYS A 102 -0.46 3.52 13.64
N THR A 103 -0.99 4.24 12.65
CA THR A 103 -1.11 5.69 12.69
C THR A 103 -2.27 6.10 13.63
N PRO A 104 -2.06 6.99 14.62
CA PRO A 104 -3.10 7.37 15.57
C PRO A 104 -4.13 8.34 14.96
N SER A 105 -4.89 7.87 14.00
CA SER A 105 -5.80 8.67 13.16
C SER A 105 -6.84 9.46 13.95
N GLU A 106 -7.39 8.87 15.01
CA GLU A 106 -8.37 9.53 15.88
C GLU A 106 -7.77 10.74 16.61
N MET A 107 -6.54 10.61 17.12
CA MET A 107 -5.85 11.73 17.77
C MET A 107 -5.56 12.84 16.75
N LEU A 108 -5.07 12.50 15.56
CA LEU A 108 -4.77 13.47 14.52
C LEU A 108 -6.03 14.19 14.05
N LYS A 109 -7.13 13.46 13.86
CA LYS A 109 -8.43 14.03 13.53
C LYS A 109 -8.91 15.01 14.61
N LYS A 110 -8.82 14.65 15.89
CA LYS A 110 -9.19 15.53 17.00
C LYS A 110 -8.40 16.84 16.99
N LEU A 111 -7.08 16.78 16.74
CA LEU A 111 -6.25 17.99 16.62
C LEU A 111 -6.68 18.89 15.45
N GLN A 112 -7.08 18.28 14.35
CA GLN A 112 -7.61 18.99 13.19
C GLN A 112 -8.95 19.67 13.51
N ASP A 113 -9.88 18.95 14.12
CA ASP A 113 -11.21 19.44 14.50
C ASP A 113 -11.12 20.57 15.55
N GLU A 114 -10.12 20.52 16.43
CA GLU A 114 -9.81 21.56 17.42
C GLU A 114 -8.97 22.73 16.84
N ASN A 115 -8.68 22.72 15.56
CA ASN A 115 -7.83 23.73 14.87
C ASN A 115 -6.43 23.89 15.47
N LYS A 116 -5.88 22.82 16.04
CA LYS A 116 -4.53 22.76 16.62
C LYS A 116 -3.50 22.40 15.53
N LEU A 117 -3.44 23.18 14.47
CA LEU A 117 -2.71 22.83 13.25
C LEU A 117 -1.20 22.69 13.45
N THR A 118 -0.60 23.49 14.33
CA THR A 118 0.83 23.37 14.67
C THR A 118 1.13 22.03 15.36
N GLU A 119 0.32 21.65 16.35
CA GLU A 119 0.47 20.36 17.02
C GLU A 119 0.21 19.19 16.06
N LEU A 120 -0.81 19.31 15.22
CA LEU A 120 -1.11 18.33 14.17
C LEU A 120 0.11 18.08 13.26
N MET A 121 0.76 19.16 12.78
CA MET A 121 1.97 19.07 11.97
C MET A 121 3.10 18.34 12.70
N VAL A 122 3.37 18.70 13.96
CA VAL A 122 4.40 18.06 14.78
C VAL A 122 4.11 16.57 14.96
N ARG A 123 2.85 16.20 15.29
CA ARG A 123 2.47 14.80 15.47
C ARG A 123 2.57 13.98 14.18
N HIS A 124 2.25 14.56 13.03
CA HIS A 124 2.47 13.89 11.75
C HIS A 124 3.95 13.57 11.52
N GLU A 125 4.85 14.49 11.81
CA GLU A 125 6.29 14.26 11.66
C GLU A 125 6.80 13.21 12.67
N GLU A 126 6.32 13.23 13.92
CA GLU A 126 6.67 12.20 14.91
C GLU A 126 6.25 10.80 14.44
N VAL A 127 5.07 10.66 13.84
CA VAL A 127 4.61 9.39 13.26
C VAL A 127 5.51 8.95 12.09
N ARG A 128 5.98 9.88 11.25
CA ARG A 128 6.91 9.56 10.16
C ARG A 128 8.26 9.05 10.67
N MET A 129 8.68 9.52 11.83
CA MET A 129 9.96 9.16 12.47
C MET A 129 9.92 7.87 13.27
N LEU A 130 8.77 7.20 13.37
CA LEU A 130 8.69 5.88 14.02
C LEU A 130 9.61 4.86 13.32
N PRO A 131 10.14 3.87 14.06
CA PRO A 131 11.03 2.84 13.51
C PRO A 131 10.24 1.83 12.67
N TRP A 132 9.71 2.26 11.56
CA TRP A 132 8.83 1.44 10.69
C TRP A 132 9.46 0.16 10.18
N GLY A 133 10.80 0.12 10.07
CA GLY A 133 11.55 -1.09 9.77
C GLY A 133 11.37 -2.14 10.86
N ASP A 134 11.63 -1.77 12.11
CA ASP A 134 11.54 -2.67 13.26
C ASP A 134 10.10 -3.14 13.51
N ILE A 135 9.12 -2.22 13.33
CA ILE A 135 7.68 -2.54 13.43
C ILE A 135 7.30 -3.59 12.38
N TRP A 136 7.78 -3.44 11.16
CA TRP A 136 7.56 -4.39 10.08
C TRP A 136 8.19 -5.75 10.37
N ASP A 137 9.41 -5.77 10.86
CA ASP A 137 10.13 -7.01 11.17
C ASP A 137 9.47 -7.78 12.32
N GLU A 138 8.99 -7.07 13.33
CA GLU A 138 8.20 -7.68 14.41
C GLU A 138 6.88 -8.25 13.88
N TYR A 139 6.19 -7.53 12.99
CA TYR A 139 4.99 -8.03 12.33
C TYR A 139 5.28 -9.31 11.53
N CYS A 140 6.31 -9.31 10.70
CA CYS A 140 6.74 -10.50 9.95
C CYS A 140 7.04 -11.67 10.88
N THR A 141 7.75 -11.43 11.98
CA THR A 141 8.09 -12.45 12.98
C THR A 141 6.84 -13.08 13.59
N ARG A 142 5.84 -12.26 13.95
CA ARG A 142 4.56 -12.74 14.50
C ARG A 142 3.74 -13.54 13.49
N CYS A 143 3.81 -13.18 12.23
CA CYS A 143 3.11 -13.88 11.14
C CYS A 143 3.86 -15.11 10.63
N GLY A 144 5.09 -15.38 11.11
CA GLY A 144 5.93 -16.44 10.59
C GLY A 144 6.41 -16.19 9.15
N ALA A 145 6.45 -14.92 8.74
CA ALA A 145 6.90 -14.48 7.42
C ALA A 145 8.39 -14.08 7.46
N PRO A 146 9.12 -14.25 6.36
CA PRO A 146 10.51 -13.79 6.27
C PRO A 146 10.58 -12.27 6.46
N LYS A 147 11.52 -11.83 7.27
CA LYS A 147 11.84 -10.41 7.46
C LYS A 147 13.00 -9.99 6.58
N ASP A 148 13.30 -8.69 6.56
CA ASP A 148 14.41 -8.13 5.76
C ASP A 148 14.41 -8.62 4.30
N GLY A 149 15.57 -9.00 3.79
CA GLY A 149 15.78 -9.56 2.46
C GLY A 149 15.82 -11.10 2.42
N GLU A 150 15.52 -11.79 3.51
CA GLU A 150 15.63 -13.27 3.62
C GLU A 150 14.83 -14.02 2.55
N TRP A 151 13.65 -13.49 2.19
CA TRP A 151 12.78 -14.07 1.16
C TRP A 151 13.42 -14.07 -0.25
N PHE A 152 14.33 -13.13 -0.52
CA PHE A 152 14.89 -12.98 -1.86
C PHE A 152 15.81 -14.14 -2.24
N GLY A 153 16.57 -14.68 -1.29
CA GLY A 153 17.40 -15.86 -1.52
C GLY A 153 16.61 -17.08 -2.01
N GLU A 154 15.39 -17.27 -1.52
CA GLU A 154 14.52 -18.35 -2.01
C GLU A 154 14.03 -18.08 -3.44
N VAL A 155 13.76 -16.83 -3.80
CA VAL A 155 13.39 -16.46 -5.17
C VAL A 155 14.54 -16.68 -6.13
N GLU A 156 15.76 -16.27 -5.78
CA GLU A 156 16.96 -16.50 -6.60
C GLU A 156 17.22 -18.01 -6.81
N LYS A 157 17.07 -18.79 -5.74
CA LYS A 157 17.19 -20.25 -5.83
C LYS A 157 16.14 -20.85 -6.76
N TYR A 158 14.89 -20.45 -6.62
CA TYR A 158 13.81 -20.90 -7.51
C TYR A 158 14.06 -20.50 -8.97
N GLU A 159 14.51 -19.28 -9.21
CA GLU A 159 14.88 -18.83 -10.55
C GLU A 159 15.95 -19.72 -11.18
N LYS A 160 17.04 -19.95 -10.45
CA LYS A 160 18.16 -20.77 -10.89
C LYS A 160 17.78 -22.25 -11.07
N ASP A 161 17.01 -22.80 -10.14
CA ASP A 161 16.74 -24.25 -10.12
C ASP A 161 15.57 -24.65 -11.02
N VAL A 162 14.64 -23.74 -11.29
CA VAL A 162 13.40 -24.01 -12.02
C VAL A 162 13.23 -23.16 -13.26
N LEU A 163 13.26 -21.82 -13.13
CA LEU A 163 12.86 -20.94 -14.22
C LEU A 163 13.87 -20.94 -15.38
N LEU A 164 15.16 -20.92 -15.07
CA LEU A 164 16.23 -20.92 -16.09
C LEU A 164 16.47 -22.29 -16.73
N LYS A 165 15.79 -23.35 -16.27
CA LYS A 165 15.89 -24.70 -16.83
C LYS A 165 14.71 -25.08 -17.74
N ARG A 166 13.78 -24.15 -17.99
CA ARG A 166 12.58 -24.35 -18.82
C ARG A 166 12.78 -23.97 -20.29
#